data_13a11f82c635d47e879387a4e832c6c1
#
_entry.id   13a11f82c635d47e879387a4e832c6c1
#
_cell.length_a   1.000
_cell.length_b   1.000
_cell.length_c   1.000
_cell.angle_alpha   90.00
_cell.angle_beta   90.00
_cell.angle_gamma   90.00
#
_symmetry.space_group_name_H-M   'P 1'
#
loop_
_entity.id
_entity.type
_entity.pdbx_description
1 polymer ?
#
loop_
_entity_poly.entity_id
_entity_poly.type
_entity_poly.pdbx_seq_one_letter_code
_entity_poly.pdbx_strand_id
1 'polypeptide(L)'
;FGVSEKTIQRDLDTLRNHFADSEPRREILYNSAKGGYLLDDTLSRFLTSSEILAVCKILLESRSMVKEEMFPILDKLVQVCTPLDRLNQVKSLISNERFHYVEPQHGRKFIESLWEIGTAVENHNVMEITYCRTHDGETRVRTIEPVGILFSEYYFYLAAFIEGIDKDKHFQNPQDNSPTIYRIDRIQNYKTLERHFAQRYTDRFQEGEMRKRIQFMYGGELQTIRFEYTGPSLESVLDRLPTAKVLQVTEKGWIVEAEVFGTGIDMWVRSQGDYIRVFPSQ
;
A
#
# COMPACT_ATOMS: atom_id res chain seq x y z
N PHE A 1 10.84 -39.32 -32.43
CA PHE A 1 11.34 -39.93 -31.16
C PHE A 1 11.37 -41.47 -31.21
N GLY A 2 10.87 -42.16 -32.24
CA GLY A 2 10.92 -43.61 -32.36
C GLY A 2 10.12 -44.40 -31.32
N VAL A 3 9.17 -43.77 -30.64
CA VAL A 3 8.26 -44.37 -29.64
C VAL A 3 6.87 -44.52 -30.19
N SER A 4 6.07 -45.43 -29.65
CA SER A 4 4.68 -45.65 -30.06
C SER A 4 3.77 -44.52 -29.57
N GLU A 5 2.66 -44.24 -30.28
CA GLU A 5 1.65 -43.27 -29.86
C GLU A 5 1.11 -43.56 -28.45
N LYS A 6 0.97 -44.87 -28.12
CA LYS A 6 0.53 -45.33 -26.79
C LYS A 6 1.51 -44.93 -25.68
N THR A 7 2.81 -44.91 -25.99
CA THR A 7 3.85 -44.46 -25.05
C THR A 7 3.74 -42.94 -24.82
N ILE A 8 3.58 -42.17 -25.93
CA ILE A 8 3.39 -40.70 -25.84
C ILE A 8 2.15 -40.35 -25.01
N GLN A 9 1.04 -41.06 -25.25
CA GLN A 9 -0.21 -40.79 -24.52
C GLN A 9 -0.05 -41.07 -23.00
N ARG A 10 0.62 -42.18 -22.63
CA ARG A 10 0.89 -42.49 -21.23
C ARG A 10 1.80 -41.44 -20.57
N ASP A 11 2.80 -40.96 -21.29
CA ASP A 11 3.73 -39.94 -20.79
C ASP A 11 3.03 -38.59 -20.62
N LEU A 12 2.12 -38.25 -21.56
CA LEU A 12 1.26 -37.05 -21.43
C LEU A 12 0.33 -37.15 -20.21
N ASP A 13 -0.27 -38.33 -19.96
CA ASP A 13 -1.16 -38.50 -18.81
C ASP A 13 -0.37 -38.42 -17.50
N THR A 14 0.85 -38.97 -17.47
CA THR A 14 1.76 -38.81 -16.32
C THR A 14 2.12 -37.35 -16.06
N LEU A 15 2.45 -36.61 -17.11
CA LEU A 15 2.73 -35.17 -17.00
C LEU A 15 1.50 -34.37 -16.59
N ARG A 16 0.32 -34.67 -17.12
CA ARG A 16 -0.94 -34.04 -16.70
C ARG A 16 -1.20 -34.23 -15.22
N ASN A 17 -1.05 -35.45 -14.70
CA ASN A 17 -1.19 -35.73 -13.29
C ASN A 17 -0.17 -34.95 -12.45
N HIS A 18 1.10 -34.96 -12.87
CA HIS A 18 2.15 -34.22 -12.18
C HIS A 18 1.86 -32.71 -12.12
N PHE A 19 1.42 -32.12 -13.24
CA PHE A 19 1.12 -30.69 -13.30
C PHE A 19 -0.22 -30.32 -12.67
N ALA A 20 -1.19 -31.25 -12.59
CA ALA A 20 -2.45 -31.03 -11.89
C ALA A 20 -2.26 -30.81 -10.38
N ASP A 21 -1.25 -31.48 -9.80
CA ASP A 21 -0.89 -31.39 -8.38
C ASP A 21 0.17 -30.30 -8.10
N SER A 22 0.70 -29.64 -9.14
CA SER A 22 1.69 -28.57 -8.98
C SER A 22 1.06 -27.28 -8.46
N GLU A 23 1.86 -26.44 -7.82
CA GLU A 23 1.45 -25.11 -7.41
C GLU A 23 2.45 -24.08 -8.00
N PRO A 24 2.00 -23.16 -8.88
CA PRO A 24 0.63 -23.06 -9.44
C PRO A 24 0.27 -24.27 -10.32
N ARG A 25 -1.00 -24.62 -10.35
CA ARG A 25 -1.51 -25.69 -11.22
C ARG A 25 -1.23 -25.37 -12.69
N ARG A 26 -0.81 -26.39 -13.47
CA ARG A 26 -0.52 -26.25 -14.90
C ARG A 26 -1.31 -27.31 -15.68
N GLU A 27 -1.67 -26.99 -16.90
CA GLU A 27 -2.41 -27.92 -17.77
C GLU A 27 -1.68 -28.12 -19.11
N ILE A 28 -1.73 -29.34 -19.61
CA ILE A 28 -1.22 -29.64 -20.95
C ILE A 28 -2.40 -29.67 -21.92
N LEU A 29 -2.48 -28.63 -22.77
CA LEU A 29 -3.53 -28.47 -23.76
C LEU A 29 -3.01 -28.77 -25.17
N TYR A 30 -3.86 -29.38 -26.01
CA TYR A 30 -3.54 -29.56 -27.43
C TYR A 30 -3.83 -28.28 -28.19
N ASN A 31 -2.82 -27.75 -28.87
CA ASN A 31 -2.95 -26.58 -29.75
C ASN A 31 -3.01 -27.01 -31.21
N SER A 32 -4.21 -26.97 -31.81
CA SER A 32 -4.43 -27.38 -33.19
C SER A 32 -3.69 -26.49 -34.21
N ALA A 33 -3.53 -25.19 -33.91
CA ALA A 33 -2.82 -24.27 -34.80
C ALA A 33 -1.30 -24.53 -34.87
N LYS A 34 -0.73 -25.04 -33.78
CA LYS A 34 0.71 -25.43 -33.71
C LYS A 34 0.93 -26.92 -33.93
N GLY A 35 -0.14 -27.71 -34.03
CA GLY A 35 -0.08 -29.15 -34.26
C GLY A 35 0.58 -29.94 -33.13
N GLY A 36 0.44 -29.50 -31.87
CA GLY A 36 1.12 -30.12 -30.74
C GLY A 36 0.55 -29.78 -29.38
N TYR A 37 1.11 -30.41 -28.34
CA TYR A 37 0.75 -30.12 -26.96
C TYR A 37 1.59 -28.97 -26.41
N LEU A 38 0.93 -28.06 -25.71
CA LEU A 38 1.56 -26.94 -25.03
C LEU A 38 1.25 -27.04 -23.52
N LEU A 39 2.25 -26.73 -22.72
CA LEU A 39 2.03 -26.49 -21.31
C LEU A 39 1.35 -25.11 -21.18
N ASP A 40 0.12 -25.12 -20.68
CA ASP A 40 -0.61 -23.88 -20.41
C ASP A 40 -0.16 -23.34 -19.06
N ASP A 41 0.55 -22.21 -19.12
CA ASP A 41 1.10 -21.50 -17.97
C ASP A 41 0.16 -20.36 -17.53
N THR A 42 -1.10 -20.33 -18.06
CA THR A 42 -2.06 -19.27 -17.74
C THR A 42 -2.41 -19.25 -16.26
N LEU A 43 -2.36 -20.42 -15.60
CA LEU A 43 -2.59 -20.52 -14.16
C LEU A 43 -1.40 -19.98 -13.32
N SER A 44 -0.20 -19.85 -13.90
CA SER A 44 0.93 -19.18 -13.24
C SER A 44 0.69 -17.69 -13.00
N ARG A 45 -0.32 -17.11 -13.65
CA ARG A 45 -0.75 -15.72 -13.43
C ARG A 45 -1.65 -15.54 -12.21
N PHE A 46 -2.16 -16.61 -11.62
CA PHE A 46 -2.95 -16.56 -10.40
C PHE A 46 -2.06 -16.68 -9.17
N LEU A 47 -2.51 -16.07 -8.08
CA LEU A 47 -1.81 -16.16 -6.80
C LEU A 47 -1.83 -17.59 -6.28
N THR A 48 -0.71 -18.03 -5.73
CA THR A 48 -0.60 -19.29 -4.97
C THR A 48 -1.35 -19.19 -3.64
N SER A 49 -1.65 -20.32 -3.02
CA SER A 49 -2.32 -20.35 -1.71
C SER A 49 -1.51 -19.65 -0.63
N SER A 50 -0.18 -19.71 -0.69
CA SER A 50 0.72 -19.02 0.24
C SER A 50 0.68 -17.51 0.05
N GLU A 51 0.66 -17.02 -1.19
CA GLU A 51 0.54 -15.60 -1.51
C GLU A 51 -0.83 -15.06 -1.09
N ILE A 52 -1.91 -15.81 -1.36
CA ILE A 52 -3.26 -15.44 -0.91
C ILE A 52 -3.33 -15.38 0.61
N LEU A 53 -2.76 -16.35 1.32
CA LEU A 53 -2.70 -16.33 2.78
C LEU A 53 -1.96 -15.07 3.28
N ALA A 54 -0.80 -14.75 2.72
CA ALA A 54 -0.03 -13.57 3.09
C ALA A 54 -0.82 -12.28 2.84
N VAL A 55 -1.46 -12.12 1.68
CA VAL A 55 -2.30 -10.96 1.36
C VAL A 55 -3.50 -10.86 2.31
N CYS A 56 -4.18 -11.97 2.60
CA CYS A 56 -5.30 -11.97 3.55
C CYS A 56 -4.87 -11.54 4.97
N LYS A 57 -3.69 -12.01 5.44
CA LYS A 57 -3.13 -11.59 6.74
C LYS A 57 -2.84 -10.09 6.77
N ILE A 58 -2.19 -9.56 5.74
CA ILE A 58 -1.89 -8.12 5.61
C ILE A 58 -3.19 -7.29 5.60
N LEU A 59 -4.20 -7.73 4.83
CA LEU A 59 -5.49 -7.04 4.77
C LEU A 59 -6.20 -7.03 6.11
N LEU A 60 -6.28 -8.15 6.82
CA LEU A 60 -6.90 -8.25 8.14
C LEU A 60 -6.18 -7.37 9.16
N GLU A 61 -4.84 -7.39 9.18
CA GLU A 61 -4.03 -6.58 10.08
C GLU A 61 -4.16 -5.08 9.78
N SER A 62 -4.31 -4.71 8.50
CA SER A 62 -4.44 -3.31 8.10
C SER A 62 -5.64 -2.60 8.71
N ARG A 63 -6.72 -3.35 9.01
CA ARG A 63 -7.97 -2.81 9.55
C ARG A 63 -8.46 -1.56 8.82
N SER A 64 -8.20 -1.48 7.51
CA SER A 64 -8.38 -0.26 6.72
C SER A 64 -9.81 -0.05 6.22
N MET A 65 -10.66 -1.06 6.26
CA MET A 65 -11.99 -1.06 5.66
C MET A 65 -13.05 -1.56 6.65
N VAL A 66 -14.29 -1.17 6.44
CA VAL A 66 -15.43 -1.76 7.14
C VAL A 66 -15.63 -3.22 6.71
N LYS A 67 -16.26 -4.04 7.56
CA LYS A 67 -16.51 -5.47 7.26
C LYS A 67 -17.22 -5.69 5.94
N GLU A 68 -18.14 -4.80 5.60
CA GLU A 68 -18.91 -4.87 4.37
C GLU A 68 -18.07 -4.71 3.09
N GLU A 69 -16.91 -4.08 3.16
CA GLU A 69 -15.93 -3.99 2.07
C GLU A 69 -14.84 -5.05 2.21
N MET A 70 -14.28 -5.23 3.40
CA MET A 70 -13.18 -6.16 3.66
C MET A 70 -13.54 -7.62 3.37
N PHE A 71 -14.68 -8.10 3.89
CA PHE A 71 -15.01 -9.51 3.82
C PHE A 71 -15.29 -10.02 2.40
N PRO A 72 -16.03 -9.28 1.54
CA PRO A 72 -16.16 -9.68 0.14
C PRO A 72 -14.83 -9.74 -0.62
N ILE A 73 -13.87 -8.85 -0.30
CA ILE A 73 -12.53 -8.89 -0.91
C ILE A 73 -11.79 -10.15 -0.48
N LEU A 74 -11.78 -10.46 0.82
CA LEU A 74 -11.17 -11.68 1.34
C LEU A 74 -11.80 -12.93 0.73
N ASP A 75 -13.13 -12.97 0.62
CA ASP A 75 -13.84 -14.12 0.03
C ASP A 75 -13.46 -14.32 -1.44
N LYS A 76 -13.35 -13.24 -2.23
CA LYS A 76 -12.89 -13.31 -3.62
C LYS A 76 -11.44 -13.79 -3.72
N LEU A 77 -10.53 -13.27 -2.89
CA LEU A 77 -9.13 -13.70 -2.86
C LEU A 77 -9.02 -15.19 -2.54
N VAL A 78 -9.75 -15.66 -1.53
CA VAL A 78 -9.72 -17.07 -1.13
C VAL A 78 -10.31 -17.98 -2.21
N GLN A 79 -11.32 -17.52 -2.96
CA GLN A 79 -11.93 -18.30 -4.05
C GLN A 79 -11.00 -18.59 -5.22
N VAL A 80 -9.93 -17.80 -5.42
CA VAL A 80 -8.93 -18.07 -6.46
C VAL A 80 -7.87 -19.08 -6.04
N CYS A 81 -7.92 -19.60 -4.78
CA CYS A 81 -7.06 -20.70 -4.34
C CYS A 81 -7.40 -22.00 -5.08
N THR A 82 -6.39 -22.65 -5.60
CA THR A 82 -6.48 -23.98 -6.19
C THR A 82 -5.33 -24.84 -5.63
N PRO A 83 -5.58 -26.09 -5.32
CA PRO A 83 -6.83 -26.87 -5.35
C PRO A 83 -7.78 -26.55 -4.18
N LEU A 84 -9.00 -27.12 -4.20
CA LEU A 84 -10.08 -26.81 -3.24
C LEU A 84 -9.76 -27.15 -1.77
N ASP A 85 -8.93 -28.16 -1.53
CA ASP A 85 -8.48 -28.51 -0.18
C ASP A 85 -7.67 -27.39 0.45
N ARG A 86 -6.80 -26.73 -0.31
CA ARG A 86 -6.02 -25.58 0.15
C ARG A 86 -6.87 -24.35 0.40
N LEU A 87 -7.94 -24.15 -0.37
CA LEU A 87 -8.93 -23.11 -0.11
C LEU A 87 -9.50 -23.23 1.31
N ASN A 88 -9.89 -24.44 1.73
CA ASN A 88 -10.40 -24.68 3.08
C ASN A 88 -9.31 -24.46 4.14
N GLN A 89 -8.06 -24.80 3.85
CA GLN A 89 -6.93 -24.53 4.72
C GLN A 89 -6.69 -23.03 4.91
N VAL A 90 -6.69 -22.23 3.85
CA VAL A 90 -6.57 -20.77 3.94
C VAL A 90 -7.72 -20.16 4.74
N LYS A 91 -8.97 -20.59 4.47
CA LYS A 91 -10.14 -20.17 5.26
C LYS A 91 -9.98 -20.44 6.75
N SER A 92 -9.51 -21.64 7.10
CA SER A 92 -9.27 -22.02 8.49
C SER A 92 -8.20 -21.14 9.14
N LEU A 93 -7.09 -20.87 8.44
CA LEU A 93 -5.96 -20.09 8.96
C LEU A 93 -6.28 -18.61 9.19
N ILE A 94 -7.28 -18.05 8.50
CA ILE A 94 -7.70 -16.66 8.69
C ILE A 94 -8.99 -16.53 9.51
N SER A 95 -9.65 -17.62 9.86
CA SER A 95 -10.99 -17.62 10.44
C SER A 95 -11.08 -16.89 11.79
N ASN A 96 -10.10 -17.06 12.66
CA ASN A 96 -10.07 -16.41 13.97
C ASN A 96 -9.91 -14.89 13.85
N GLU A 97 -8.96 -14.42 13.03
CA GLU A 97 -8.74 -12.97 12.82
C GLU A 97 -9.95 -12.33 12.13
N ARG A 98 -10.55 -13.03 11.16
CA ARG A 98 -11.78 -12.58 10.51
C ARG A 98 -12.95 -12.45 11.52
N PHE A 99 -13.10 -13.43 12.42
CA PHE A 99 -14.15 -13.39 13.45
C PHE A 99 -13.95 -12.23 14.41
N HIS A 100 -12.73 -11.97 14.84
CA HIS A 100 -12.36 -10.89 15.76
C HIS A 100 -12.00 -9.58 15.05
N TYR A 101 -12.26 -9.46 13.75
CA TYR A 101 -11.93 -8.25 13.00
C TYR A 101 -12.62 -7.01 13.58
N VAL A 102 -11.81 -6.02 13.93
CA VAL A 102 -12.28 -4.74 14.45
C VAL A 102 -12.23 -3.69 13.35
N GLU A 103 -13.40 -3.20 12.97
CA GLU A 103 -13.53 -2.16 11.94
C GLU A 103 -12.90 -0.83 12.36
N PRO A 104 -12.45 0.00 11.41
CA PRO A 104 -12.02 1.34 11.71
C PRO A 104 -13.22 2.19 12.20
N GLN A 105 -12.96 3.10 13.13
CA GLN A 105 -14.01 3.90 13.80
C GLN A 105 -14.77 4.87 12.87
N HIS A 106 -14.24 5.15 11.67
CA HIS A 106 -14.93 6.02 10.72
C HIS A 106 -16.22 5.40 10.15
N GLY A 107 -16.33 4.06 10.11
CA GLY A 107 -17.54 3.34 9.66
C GLY A 107 -17.95 3.59 8.19
N ARG A 108 -17.08 4.14 7.37
CA ARG A 108 -17.39 4.55 5.99
C ARG A 108 -16.86 3.57 4.96
N LYS A 109 -17.66 3.33 3.93
CA LYS A 109 -17.23 2.67 2.71
C LYS A 109 -16.56 3.68 1.79
N PHE A 110 -15.50 3.29 1.10
CA PHE A 110 -14.74 4.19 0.23
C PHE A 110 -14.03 3.52 -0.94
N ILE A 111 -14.15 2.21 -1.14
CA ILE A 111 -13.45 1.50 -2.23
C ILE A 111 -13.79 2.08 -3.60
N GLU A 112 -15.07 2.41 -3.85
CA GLU A 112 -15.47 3.04 -5.10
C GLU A 112 -14.91 4.45 -5.24
N SER A 113 -14.97 5.24 -4.16
CA SER A 113 -14.34 6.57 -4.12
C SER A 113 -12.83 6.50 -4.35
N LEU A 114 -12.16 5.48 -3.82
CA LEU A 114 -10.74 5.25 -4.03
C LEU A 114 -10.40 5.06 -5.51
N TRP A 115 -11.23 4.30 -6.23
CA TRP A 115 -11.07 4.09 -7.67
C TRP A 115 -11.29 5.37 -8.48
N GLU A 116 -12.37 6.10 -8.20
CA GLU A 116 -12.68 7.36 -8.89
C GLU A 116 -11.63 8.43 -8.64
N ILE A 117 -11.14 8.56 -7.40
CA ILE A 117 -10.03 9.45 -7.05
C ILE A 117 -8.75 9.02 -7.77
N GLY A 118 -8.45 7.72 -7.82
CA GLY A 118 -7.31 7.18 -8.55
C GLY A 118 -7.37 7.50 -10.05
N THR A 119 -8.55 7.42 -10.64
CA THR A 119 -8.78 7.81 -12.04
C THR A 119 -8.53 9.31 -12.26
N ALA A 120 -8.95 10.15 -11.30
CA ALA A 120 -8.69 11.59 -11.39
C ALA A 120 -7.19 11.93 -11.24
N VAL A 121 -6.45 11.19 -10.40
CA VAL A 121 -4.98 11.31 -10.28
C VAL A 121 -4.32 10.96 -11.62
N GLU A 122 -4.65 9.82 -12.21
CA GLU A 122 -4.04 9.34 -13.45
C GLU A 122 -4.30 10.30 -14.61
N ASN A 123 -5.52 10.82 -14.72
CA ASN A 123 -5.93 11.75 -15.77
C ASN A 123 -5.58 13.21 -15.47
N HIS A 124 -4.97 13.51 -14.32
CA HIS A 124 -4.64 14.88 -13.88
C HIS A 124 -5.89 15.79 -13.83
N ASN A 125 -7.04 15.23 -13.47
CA ASN A 125 -8.27 16.01 -13.33
C ASN A 125 -8.25 16.82 -12.04
N VAL A 126 -8.67 18.07 -12.12
CA VAL A 126 -8.96 18.88 -10.94
C VAL A 126 -10.21 18.34 -10.26
N MET A 127 -10.21 18.28 -8.93
CA MET A 127 -11.36 17.85 -8.14
C MET A 127 -11.84 18.94 -7.19
N GLU A 128 -13.13 18.98 -6.96
CA GLU A 128 -13.72 19.68 -5.82
C GLU A 128 -14.07 18.64 -4.74
N ILE A 129 -13.59 18.84 -3.52
CA ILE A 129 -13.85 17.98 -2.39
C ILE A 129 -14.51 18.74 -1.23
N THR A 130 -15.43 18.07 -0.55
CA THR A 130 -15.97 18.51 0.74
C THR A 130 -15.30 17.67 1.83
N TYR A 131 -14.44 18.28 2.61
CA TYR A 131 -13.56 17.59 3.57
C TYR A 131 -13.87 17.99 5.01
N CYS A 132 -14.04 16.98 5.87
CA CYS A 132 -14.21 17.16 7.31
C CYS A 132 -12.85 17.11 8.01
N ARG A 133 -12.43 18.22 8.61
CA ARG A 133 -11.13 18.36 9.28
C ARG A 133 -11.10 17.56 10.59
N THR A 134 -9.90 17.03 10.92
CA THR A 134 -9.69 16.25 12.16
C THR A 134 -9.66 17.13 13.39
N HIS A 135 -9.08 18.31 13.28
CA HIS A 135 -8.75 19.17 14.41
C HIS A 135 -9.98 19.84 15.06
N ASP A 136 -10.91 20.32 14.26
CA ASP A 136 -12.07 21.11 14.70
C ASP A 136 -13.43 20.54 14.24
N GLY A 137 -13.40 19.49 13.41
CA GLY A 137 -14.62 18.92 12.82
C GLY A 137 -15.27 19.79 11.74
N GLU A 138 -14.68 20.94 11.40
CA GLU A 138 -15.20 21.82 10.36
C GLU A 138 -15.17 21.15 8.99
N THR A 139 -16.23 21.37 8.24
CA THR A 139 -16.31 20.93 6.85
C THR A 139 -15.90 22.08 5.93
N ARG A 140 -15.01 21.81 5.00
CA ARG A 140 -14.54 22.80 4.01
C ARG A 140 -14.60 22.24 2.61
N VAL A 141 -15.03 23.08 1.68
CA VAL A 141 -14.94 22.81 0.25
C VAL A 141 -13.58 23.30 -0.24
N ARG A 142 -12.91 22.46 -1.04
CA ARG A 142 -11.59 22.74 -1.63
C ARG A 142 -11.56 22.28 -3.08
N THR A 143 -11.02 23.11 -3.94
CA THR A 143 -10.60 22.71 -5.27
C THR A 143 -9.15 22.24 -5.18
N ILE A 144 -8.89 21.04 -5.63
CA ILE A 144 -7.60 20.37 -5.47
C ILE A 144 -7.10 19.76 -6.77
N GLU A 145 -5.79 19.67 -6.88
CA GLU A 145 -5.05 18.94 -7.90
C GLU A 145 -4.53 17.65 -7.27
N PRO A 146 -5.21 16.51 -7.45
CA PRO A 146 -4.84 15.25 -6.82
C PRO A 146 -3.61 14.65 -7.51
N VAL A 147 -2.59 14.28 -6.74
CA VAL A 147 -1.29 13.84 -7.29
C VAL A 147 -0.87 12.44 -6.87
N GLY A 148 -1.52 11.82 -5.89
CA GLY A 148 -1.21 10.46 -5.50
C GLY A 148 -2.08 9.93 -4.37
N ILE A 149 -2.15 8.59 -4.28
CA ILE A 149 -2.87 7.87 -3.23
C ILE A 149 -1.84 7.08 -2.41
N LEU A 150 -1.93 7.18 -1.10
CA LEU A 150 -1.03 6.54 -0.15
C LEU A 150 -1.84 5.72 0.85
N PHE A 151 -1.24 4.63 1.35
CA PHE A 151 -1.77 3.89 2.49
C PHE A 151 -0.78 3.94 3.64
N SER A 152 -1.25 4.23 4.84
CA SER A 152 -0.41 4.20 6.05
C SER A 152 -1.24 3.87 7.27
N GLU A 153 -0.72 2.98 8.12
CA GLU A 153 -1.37 2.48 9.32
C GLU A 153 -2.75 1.85 8.98
N TYR A 154 -3.83 2.60 9.20
CA TYR A 154 -5.21 2.13 9.02
C TYR A 154 -5.98 2.86 7.91
N TYR A 155 -5.35 3.83 7.23
CA TYR A 155 -6.09 4.76 6.39
C TYR A 155 -5.48 4.92 5.01
N PHE A 156 -6.35 5.15 4.04
CA PHE A 156 -5.96 5.65 2.73
C PHE A 156 -5.95 7.17 2.73
N TYR A 157 -4.96 7.72 2.05
CA TYR A 157 -4.72 9.15 1.97
C TYR A 157 -4.60 9.60 0.53
N LEU A 158 -5.13 10.78 0.25
CA LEU A 158 -4.96 11.51 -0.98
C LEU A 158 -3.95 12.62 -0.76
N ALA A 159 -2.89 12.64 -1.55
CA ALA A 159 -1.98 13.77 -1.66
C ALA A 159 -2.48 14.69 -2.76
N ALA A 160 -2.65 15.99 -2.46
CA ALA A 160 -3.16 16.94 -3.41
C ALA A 160 -2.66 18.37 -3.13
N PHE A 161 -2.48 19.15 -4.17
CA PHE A 161 -2.27 20.61 -4.03
C PHE A 161 -3.62 21.32 -3.99
N ILE A 162 -3.70 22.40 -3.20
CA ILE A 162 -4.93 23.19 -3.09
C ILE A 162 -4.83 24.37 -4.06
N GLU A 163 -5.78 24.44 -4.99
CA GLU A 163 -5.83 25.53 -5.95
C GLU A 163 -6.19 26.86 -5.29
N GLY A 164 -5.45 27.92 -5.64
CA GLY A 164 -5.76 29.29 -5.20
C GLY A 164 -5.67 29.54 -3.69
N ILE A 165 -4.99 28.67 -2.93
CA ILE A 165 -4.85 28.85 -1.49
C ILE A 165 -3.86 29.99 -1.18
N ASP A 166 -4.27 30.87 -0.26
CA ASP A 166 -3.36 31.85 0.34
C ASP A 166 -2.51 31.13 1.40
N LYS A 167 -1.28 30.75 0.99
CA LYS A 167 -0.37 29.99 1.84
C LYS A 167 0.03 30.77 3.10
N ASP A 168 0.17 32.09 3.02
CA ASP A 168 0.55 32.93 4.15
C ASP A 168 -0.48 32.90 5.28
N LYS A 169 -1.75 32.67 4.95
CA LYS A 169 -2.84 32.56 5.95
C LYS A 169 -3.10 31.16 6.46
N HIS A 170 -2.74 30.14 5.68
CA HIS A 170 -3.21 28.79 5.93
C HIS A 170 -2.14 27.75 6.24
N PHE A 171 -0.87 28.06 5.95
CA PHE A 171 0.26 27.17 6.19
C PHE A 171 1.18 27.74 7.26
N GLN A 172 1.72 26.89 8.11
CA GLN A 172 2.73 27.28 9.10
C GLN A 172 4.01 27.79 8.41
N ASN A 173 4.35 27.18 7.27
CA ASN A 173 5.41 27.62 6.40
C ASN A 173 4.87 27.87 4.98
N PRO A 174 4.73 29.13 4.55
CA PRO A 174 4.26 29.49 3.20
C PRO A 174 5.18 28.98 2.07
N GLN A 175 6.44 28.71 2.36
CA GLN A 175 7.42 28.22 1.39
C GLN A 175 7.31 26.69 1.19
N ASP A 176 6.54 25.98 2.01
CA ASP A 176 6.32 24.56 1.84
C ASP A 176 5.55 24.28 0.54
N ASN A 177 6.20 23.51 -0.33
CA ASN A 177 5.63 23.05 -1.60
C ASN A 177 5.17 21.59 -1.55
N SER A 178 5.09 21.01 -0.37
CA SER A 178 4.55 19.64 -0.20
C SER A 178 3.04 19.61 -0.43
N PRO A 179 2.50 18.53 -0.98
CA PRO A 179 1.05 18.37 -1.11
C PRO A 179 0.39 18.23 0.26
N THR A 180 -0.82 18.73 0.36
CA THR A 180 -1.68 18.49 1.53
C THR A 180 -2.15 17.04 1.52
N ILE A 181 -2.15 16.41 2.70
CA ILE A 181 -2.54 15.02 2.87
C ILE A 181 -3.95 14.94 3.44
N TYR A 182 -4.86 14.35 2.67
CA TYR A 182 -6.26 14.16 3.04
C TYR A 182 -6.55 12.69 3.34
N ARG A 183 -7.19 12.37 4.44
CA ARG A 183 -7.75 11.03 4.66
C ARG A 183 -8.97 10.83 3.76
N ILE A 184 -8.99 9.78 2.95
CA ILE A 184 -10.06 9.52 1.97
C ILE A 184 -11.40 9.29 2.68
N ASP A 185 -11.42 8.58 3.81
CA ASP A 185 -12.63 8.34 4.61
C ASP A 185 -13.28 9.63 5.17
N ARG A 186 -12.58 10.76 5.17
CA ARG A 186 -13.07 12.07 5.61
C ARG A 186 -13.57 12.96 4.48
N ILE A 187 -13.38 12.56 3.25
CA ILE A 187 -13.99 13.22 2.09
C ILE A 187 -15.48 12.86 2.10
N GLN A 188 -16.32 13.85 2.41
CA GLN A 188 -17.77 13.65 2.52
C GLN A 188 -18.43 13.62 1.14
N ASN A 189 -17.95 14.44 0.23
CA ASN A 189 -18.39 14.54 -1.14
C ASN A 189 -17.23 14.97 -2.03
N TYR A 190 -17.28 14.59 -3.30
CA TYR A 190 -16.28 15.01 -4.29
C TYR A 190 -16.93 15.08 -5.67
N LYS A 191 -16.32 15.89 -6.52
CA LYS A 191 -16.68 16.03 -7.93
C LYS A 191 -15.40 16.15 -8.75
N THR A 192 -15.22 15.28 -9.72
CA THR A 192 -14.18 15.41 -10.74
C THR A 192 -14.61 16.46 -11.75
N LEU A 193 -13.75 17.46 -12.00
CA LEU A 193 -14.00 18.52 -12.98
C LEU A 193 -13.44 18.12 -14.34
N GLU A 194 -14.02 18.66 -15.40
CA GLU A 194 -13.55 18.36 -16.77
C GLU A 194 -12.19 19.01 -17.11
N ARG A 195 -11.74 19.95 -16.29
CA ARG A 195 -10.44 20.60 -16.49
C ARG A 195 -9.29 19.79 -15.85
N HIS A 196 -8.13 19.89 -16.50
CA HIS A 196 -6.92 19.21 -16.12
C HIS A 196 -5.89 20.21 -15.61
N PHE A 197 -5.06 19.79 -14.66
CA PHE A 197 -3.89 20.57 -14.26
C PHE A 197 -2.64 20.08 -15.01
N ALA A 198 -1.71 21.01 -15.25
CA ALA A 198 -0.46 20.72 -15.93
C ALA A 198 0.56 20.17 -14.92
N GLN A 199 1.05 18.95 -15.15
CA GLN A 199 2.14 18.39 -14.39
C GLN A 199 3.31 18.06 -15.32
N ARG A 200 4.47 18.69 -15.09
CA ARG A 200 5.68 18.30 -15.81
C ARG A 200 6.21 16.98 -15.28
N TYR A 201 6.78 16.16 -16.14
CA TYR A 201 7.36 14.86 -15.75
C TYR A 201 8.42 15.01 -14.63
N THR A 202 9.22 16.08 -14.68
CA THR A 202 10.26 16.40 -13.69
C THR A 202 9.68 16.76 -12.31
N ASP A 203 8.48 17.32 -12.28
CA ASP A 203 7.83 17.85 -11.07
C ASP A 203 6.72 16.94 -10.56
N ARG A 204 6.61 15.73 -11.15
CA ARG A 204 5.59 14.78 -10.74
C ARG A 204 5.81 14.34 -9.30
N PHE A 205 4.72 14.25 -8.57
CA PHE A 205 4.71 13.65 -7.24
C PHE A 205 5.16 12.18 -7.32
N GLN A 206 5.99 11.78 -6.40
CA GLN A 206 6.52 10.43 -6.33
C GLN A 206 6.11 9.81 -4.98
N GLU A 207 5.02 9.03 -4.99
CA GLU A 207 4.48 8.40 -3.79
C GLU A 207 5.54 7.54 -3.07
N GLY A 208 6.34 6.81 -3.82
CA GLY A 208 7.41 5.97 -3.29
C GLY A 208 8.48 6.77 -2.57
N GLU A 209 8.88 7.93 -3.11
CA GLU A 209 9.86 8.81 -2.46
C GLU A 209 9.28 9.50 -1.22
N MET A 210 8.02 9.92 -1.28
CA MET A 210 7.35 10.46 -0.12
C MET A 210 7.21 9.38 0.97
N ARG A 211 6.83 8.16 0.60
CA ARG A 211 6.62 7.06 1.54
C ARG A 211 7.87 6.68 2.32
N LYS A 212 9.05 6.81 1.72
CA LYS A 212 10.34 6.57 2.40
C LYS A 212 10.61 7.55 3.54
N ARG A 213 10.05 8.76 3.48
CA ARG A 213 10.41 9.89 4.35
C ARG A 213 9.30 10.30 5.31
N ILE A 214 8.02 10.11 4.94
CA ILE A 214 6.89 10.55 5.76
C ILE A 214 6.60 9.54 6.87
N GLN A 215 6.37 10.05 8.09
CA GLN A 215 5.94 9.25 9.21
C GLN A 215 4.54 9.69 9.65
N PHE A 216 3.65 8.69 9.94
CA PHE A 216 2.26 8.91 10.36
C PHE A 216 1.45 9.86 9.47
N MET A 217 1.88 10.04 8.21
CA MET A 217 1.26 10.96 7.22
C MET A 217 1.21 12.43 7.65
N TYR A 218 2.12 12.84 8.53
CA TYR A 218 2.36 14.25 8.84
C TYR A 218 3.40 14.80 7.85
N GLY A 219 2.90 15.44 6.79
CA GLY A 219 3.71 16.11 5.78
C GLY A 219 4.41 17.36 6.33
N GLY A 220 5.20 17.99 5.48
CA GLY A 220 5.96 19.19 5.77
C GLY A 220 7.32 19.19 5.07
N GLU A 221 8.18 20.11 5.41
CA GLU A 221 9.50 20.25 4.80
C GLU A 221 10.38 19.02 4.99
N LEU A 222 11.27 18.81 4.01
CA LEU A 222 12.33 17.83 4.10
C LEU A 222 13.35 18.28 5.15
N GLN A 223 13.65 17.41 6.09
CA GLN A 223 14.66 17.64 7.11
C GLN A 223 15.54 16.42 7.30
N THR A 224 16.74 16.62 7.82
CA THR A 224 17.66 15.56 8.22
C THR A 224 17.67 15.47 9.73
N ILE A 225 17.38 14.28 10.26
CA ILE A 225 17.52 14.01 11.68
C ILE A 225 18.74 13.13 11.94
N ARG A 226 19.42 13.38 13.06
CA ARG A 226 20.51 12.55 13.54
C ARG A 226 20.26 12.15 14.99
N PHE A 227 20.44 10.86 15.30
CA PHE A 227 20.18 10.33 16.63
C PHE A 227 21.10 9.15 16.96
N GLU A 228 21.34 8.94 18.24
CA GLU A 228 21.91 7.70 18.76
C GLU A 228 20.77 6.72 19.06
N TYR A 229 20.93 5.49 18.61
CA TYR A 229 20.01 4.39 18.90
C TYR A 229 20.71 3.31 19.70
N THR A 230 20.16 2.95 20.86
CA THR A 230 20.71 1.98 21.81
C THR A 230 19.78 0.77 22.02
N GLY A 231 18.73 0.65 21.21
CA GLY A 231 17.77 -0.44 21.32
C GLY A 231 18.27 -1.78 20.76
N PRO A 232 17.47 -2.84 20.87
CA PRO A 232 17.91 -4.22 20.61
C PRO A 232 18.05 -4.55 19.11
N SER A 233 17.41 -3.82 18.20
CA SER A 233 17.40 -4.14 16.77
C SER A 233 17.55 -2.89 15.91
N LEU A 234 18.74 -2.69 15.36
CA LEU A 234 19.00 -1.65 14.36
C LEU A 234 18.15 -1.87 13.09
N GLU A 235 17.94 -3.13 12.69
CA GLU A 235 17.13 -3.50 11.51
C GLU A 235 15.74 -2.89 11.56
N SER A 236 15.07 -2.92 12.72
CA SER A 236 13.75 -2.33 12.89
C SER A 236 13.72 -0.80 12.67
N VAL A 237 14.83 -0.13 12.96
CA VAL A 237 15.00 1.32 12.69
C VAL A 237 15.18 1.56 11.20
N LEU A 238 16.03 0.76 10.54
CA LEU A 238 16.29 0.87 9.10
C LEU A 238 15.05 0.53 8.26
N ASP A 239 14.27 -0.46 8.69
CA ASP A 239 12.99 -0.80 8.06
C ASP A 239 11.96 0.33 8.21
N ARG A 240 11.92 0.96 9.40
CA ARG A 240 11.01 2.07 9.66
C ARG A 240 11.40 3.34 8.94
N LEU A 241 12.69 3.61 8.81
CA LEU A 241 13.27 4.80 8.18
C LEU A 241 14.11 4.39 6.97
N PRO A 242 13.53 4.12 5.79
CA PRO A 242 14.26 3.61 4.62
C PRO A 242 15.38 4.51 4.10
N THR A 243 15.39 5.79 4.48
CA THR A 243 16.47 6.74 4.16
C THR A 243 17.61 6.72 5.17
N ALA A 244 17.46 5.95 6.26
CA ALA A 244 18.42 5.94 7.35
C ALA A 244 19.78 5.35 6.93
N LYS A 245 20.83 5.99 7.41
CA LYS A 245 22.24 5.57 7.23
C LYS A 245 22.91 5.51 8.60
N VAL A 246 23.63 4.44 8.83
CA VAL A 246 24.50 4.33 10.03
C VAL A 246 25.77 5.13 9.77
N LEU A 247 25.97 6.17 10.54
CA LEU A 247 27.19 7.00 10.46
C LEU A 247 28.33 6.43 11.27
N GLN A 248 28.01 5.86 12.44
CA GLN A 248 29.03 5.35 13.38
C GLN A 248 28.43 4.25 14.26
N VAL A 249 29.26 3.27 14.60
CA VAL A 249 29.00 2.31 15.67
C VAL A 249 29.69 2.80 16.94
N THR A 250 28.95 2.88 18.04
CA THR A 250 29.46 3.30 19.37
C THR A 250 29.51 2.10 20.32
N GLU A 251 30.09 2.26 21.50
CA GLU A 251 30.06 1.20 22.52
C GLU A 251 28.64 0.86 23.01
N LYS A 252 27.69 1.79 22.87
CA LYS A 252 26.32 1.65 23.37
C LYS A 252 25.29 1.36 22.26
N GLY A 253 25.64 1.59 21.00
CA GLY A 253 24.70 1.44 19.90
C GLY A 253 25.20 2.07 18.60
N TRP A 254 24.34 2.80 17.92
CA TRP A 254 24.57 3.33 16.58
C TRP A 254 24.18 4.80 16.47
N ILE A 255 25.00 5.59 15.79
CA ILE A 255 24.61 6.93 15.33
C ILE A 255 24.00 6.79 13.93
N VAL A 256 22.76 7.19 13.82
CA VAL A 256 21.95 7.08 12.60
C VAL A 256 21.54 8.47 12.13
N GLU A 257 21.55 8.66 10.81
CA GLU A 257 21.04 9.85 10.13
C GLU A 257 19.97 9.45 9.15
N ALA A 258 18.86 10.18 9.09
CA ALA A 258 17.76 9.92 8.15
C ALA A 258 17.16 11.22 7.61
N GLU A 259 16.75 11.18 6.34
CA GLU A 259 15.93 12.22 5.71
C GLU A 259 14.45 11.92 5.96
N VAL A 260 13.70 12.90 6.44
CA VAL A 260 12.28 12.76 6.77
C VAL A 260 11.49 14.01 6.38
N PHE A 261 10.20 13.83 6.10
CA PHE A 261 9.27 14.94 5.91
C PHE A 261 8.50 15.26 7.20
N GLY A 262 8.38 16.56 7.50
CA GLY A 262 7.49 17.09 8.53
C GLY A 262 7.77 16.57 9.94
N THR A 263 6.77 16.69 10.81
CA THR A 263 6.90 16.44 12.26
C THR A 263 6.48 15.04 12.71
N GLY A 264 6.03 14.19 11.78
CA GLY A 264 5.65 12.79 12.12
C GLY A 264 6.79 12.00 12.75
N ILE A 265 8.02 12.33 12.43
CA ILE A 265 9.22 11.71 13.01
C ILE A 265 9.30 11.90 14.52
N ASP A 266 8.85 13.03 15.07
CA ASP A 266 8.88 13.30 16.51
C ASP A 266 7.97 12.32 17.27
N MET A 267 6.85 11.93 16.68
CA MET A 267 5.94 10.93 17.26
C MET A 267 6.62 9.57 17.33
N TRP A 268 7.32 9.19 16.26
CA TRP A 268 8.05 7.92 16.22
C TRP A 268 9.20 7.93 17.23
N VAL A 269 10.01 8.99 17.30
CA VAL A 269 11.10 9.14 18.27
C VAL A 269 10.59 8.98 19.69
N ARG A 270 9.48 9.66 20.05
CA ARG A 270 8.88 9.54 21.38
C ARG A 270 8.39 8.12 21.68
N SER A 271 7.94 7.38 20.70
CA SER A 271 7.50 5.99 20.86
C SER A 271 8.64 5.02 21.19
N GLN A 272 9.90 5.40 20.91
CA GLN A 272 11.09 4.58 21.19
C GLN A 272 11.61 4.75 22.63
N GLY A 273 11.07 5.69 23.38
CA GLY A 273 11.47 5.95 24.77
C GLY A 273 12.97 6.27 24.89
N ASP A 274 13.63 5.62 25.83
CA ASP A 274 15.05 5.86 26.15
C ASP A 274 16.04 5.26 25.14
N TYR A 275 15.55 4.51 24.15
CA TYR A 275 16.41 3.93 23.10
C TYR A 275 16.89 4.95 22.07
N ILE A 276 16.26 6.11 21.97
CA ILE A 276 16.66 7.15 21.02
C ILE A 276 17.02 8.46 21.73
N ARG A 277 18.19 8.97 21.39
CA ARG A 277 18.65 10.30 21.75
C ARG A 277 18.90 11.11 20.49
N VAL A 278 18.04 12.09 20.22
CA VAL A 278 18.18 12.97 19.06
C VAL A 278 19.28 14.01 19.33
N PHE A 279 20.14 14.25 18.33
CA PHE A 279 21.11 15.34 18.36
C PHE A 279 20.45 16.62 17.84
N PRO A 280 20.84 17.80 18.36
CA PRO A 280 20.39 19.07 17.81
C PRO A 280 20.72 19.18 16.32
N SER A 281 19.80 19.74 15.54
CA SER A 281 20.05 20.09 14.13
C SER A 281 21.20 21.10 14.09
N GLN A 282 22.18 20.87 13.23
CA GLN A 282 23.30 21.81 12.99
C GLN A 282 22.84 22.94 12.07
#